data_1a7dfe2b70d170a888ee2efebf3e8a1b
#
_entry.id   1a7dfe2b70d170a888ee2efebf3e8a1b
#
_cell.length_a   1.000
_cell.length_b   1.000
_cell.length_c   1.000
_cell.angle_alpha   90.00
_cell.angle_beta   90.00
_cell.angle_gamma   90.00
#
_symmetry.space_group_name_H-M   'P 1'
#
loop_
_entity.id
_entity.type
_entity.pdbx_description
1 polymer ?
#
loop_
_entity_poly.entity_id
_entity_poly.type
_entity_poly.pdbx_seq_one_letter_code
_entity_poly.pdbx_strand_id
1 'polypeptide(L)'
;MLLFGTALSIILGIKLAQRFIVPINLLADAAKKISHGDLSARVEKPTHHSSEIGELMDNFNDMAQKLETSVENAHVWNAAIAHELRTPVTILQGRLQGIIDGVFEADPILFKNLLNQVEGLSNLVEDLRTLSLFENQQLRLNLETICFNETAHKVLHMFEEKLEKAQLKVIFDIEAPKVECDQRRIEQILIALLDNATRYANQGKLIVSTRQEQTSWILEIEDEGPGISAEHRKDLFNPFFRLEQSRNKELGGTGLGLSVVQALVIAHKGQVDYLNQHSHSIFRISIPQ
;
A
#
# COMPACT_ATOMS: atom_id res chain seq x y z
N MET A 1 45.78 40.27 -37.18
CA MET A 1 45.37 40.20 -35.73
C MET A 1 43.87 40.29 -35.56
N LEU A 2 43.14 41.28 -36.07
CA LEU A 2 41.68 41.44 -35.92
C LEU A 2 40.87 40.25 -36.47
N LEU A 3 41.15 39.73 -37.67
CA LEU A 3 40.45 38.59 -38.27
C LEU A 3 40.61 37.29 -37.46
N PHE A 4 41.75 37.06 -36.83
CA PHE A 4 41.98 35.90 -35.97
C PHE A 4 41.22 36.01 -34.68
N GLY A 5 41.14 37.17 -34.07
CA GLY A 5 40.37 37.44 -32.86
C GLY A 5 38.85 37.24 -33.08
N THR A 6 38.33 37.74 -34.22
CA THR A 6 36.88 37.55 -34.55
C THR A 6 36.54 36.07 -34.83
N ALA A 7 37.41 35.35 -35.55
CA ALA A 7 37.20 33.93 -35.80
C ALA A 7 37.21 33.10 -34.50
N LEU A 8 38.13 33.38 -33.57
CA LEU A 8 38.21 32.72 -32.27
C LEU A 8 37.00 33.00 -31.42
N SER A 9 36.52 34.27 -31.39
CA SER A 9 35.31 34.67 -30.66
C SER A 9 34.05 33.95 -31.19
N ILE A 10 33.91 33.82 -32.50
CA ILE A 10 32.79 33.11 -33.12
C ILE A 10 32.83 31.60 -32.77
N ILE A 11 34.00 30.98 -32.87
CA ILE A 11 34.16 29.56 -32.50
C ILE A 11 33.84 29.31 -31.04
N LEU A 12 34.33 30.19 -30.16
CA LEU A 12 34.06 30.10 -28.72
C LEU A 12 32.58 30.31 -28.43
N GLY A 13 31.91 31.27 -29.07
CA GLY A 13 30.50 31.54 -28.96
C GLY A 13 29.63 30.35 -29.39
N ILE A 14 29.97 29.73 -30.55
CA ILE A 14 29.28 28.52 -31.03
C ILE A 14 29.46 27.37 -30.05
N LYS A 15 30.66 27.12 -29.54
CA LYS A 15 30.93 26.06 -28.55
C LYS A 15 30.17 26.31 -27.25
N LEU A 16 30.09 27.56 -26.79
CA LEU A 16 29.33 27.91 -25.57
C LEU A 16 27.83 27.69 -25.78
N ALA A 17 27.31 28.13 -26.94
CA ALA A 17 25.91 27.93 -27.29
C ALA A 17 25.52 26.44 -27.33
N GLN A 18 26.34 25.63 -28.01
CA GLN A 18 26.10 24.17 -28.06
C GLN A 18 26.20 23.51 -26.69
N ARG A 19 27.10 23.99 -25.84
CA ARG A 19 27.34 23.39 -24.52
C ARG A 19 26.29 23.75 -23.46
N PHE A 20 25.68 24.93 -23.56
CA PHE A 20 24.78 25.47 -22.54
C PHE A 20 23.38 25.77 -23.08
N ILE A 21 23.25 26.51 -24.16
CA ILE A 21 21.95 26.99 -24.65
C ILE A 21 21.10 25.84 -25.23
N VAL A 22 21.73 24.96 -26.03
CA VAL A 22 20.99 23.84 -26.62
C VAL A 22 20.40 22.90 -25.57
N PRO A 23 21.16 22.38 -24.57
CA PRO A 23 20.60 21.54 -23.51
C PRO A 23 19.54 22.23 -22.69
N ILE A 24 19.69 23.51 -22.36
CA ILE A 24 18.70 24.28 -21.62
C ILE A 24 17.37 24.39 -22.40
N ASN A 25 17.44 24.64 -23.69
CA ASN A 25 16.26 24.69 -24.54
C ASN A 25 15.57 23.31 -24.63
N LEU A 26 16.32 22.22 -24.73
CA LEU A 26 15.77 20.86 -24.70
C LEU A 26 15.05 20.57 -23.40
N LEU A 27 15.62 20.97 -22.26
CA LEU A 27 14.97 20.86 -20.95
C LEU A 27 13.68 21.70 -20.91
N ALA A 28 13.70 22.94 -21.38
CA ALA A 28 12.55 23.81 -21.41
C ALA A 28 11.41 23.24 -22.29
N ASP A 29 11.76 22.71 -23.46
CA ASP A 29 10.79 22.07 -24.38
C ASP A 29 10.19 20.80 -23.78
N ALA A 30 11.00 19.95 -23.15
CA ALA A 30 10.51 18.75 -22.46
C ALA A 30 9.60 19.12 -21.27
N ALA A 31 10.00 20.10 -20.44
CA ALA A 31 9.18 20.59 -19.36
C ALA A 31 7.82 21.14 -19.84
N LYS A 32 7.84 21.85 -20.99
CA LYS A 32 6.62 22.35 -21.62
C LYS A 32 5.71 21.20 -22.10
N LYS A 33 6.25 20.14 -22.69
CA LYS A 33 5.49 18.96 -23.09
C LYS A 33 4.83 18.29 -21.88
N ILE A 34 5.60 18.08 -20.79
CA ILE A 34 5.08 17.52 -19.55
C ILE A 34 3.95 18.37 -18.98
N SER A 35 4.10 19.70 -18.95
CA SER A 35 3.06 20.62 -18.48
C SER A 35 1.77 20.60 -19.31
N HIS A 36 1.83 20.13 -20.56
CA HIS A 36 0.68 19.92 -21.44
C HIS A 36 0.14 18.49 -21.42
N GLY A 37 0.65 17.64 -20.52
CA GLY A 37 0.15 16.28 -20.30
C GLY A 37 0.93 15.16 -21.01
N ASP A 38 1.98 15.48 -21.79
CA ASP A 38 2.87 14.48 -22.37
C ASP A 38 3.93 14.06 -21.32
N LEU A 39 3.54 13.18 -20.40
CA LEU A 39 4.40 12.71 -19.32
C LEU A 39 5.54 11.80 -19.80
N SER A 40 5.46 11.28 -21.03
CA SER A 40 6.50 10.44 -21.64
C SER A 40 7.71 11.24 -22.17
N ALA A 41 7.58 12.57 -22.22
CA ALA A 41 8.66 13.43 -22.72
C ALA A 41 9.93 13.30 -21.88
N ARG A 42 11.06 13.03 -22.53
CA ARG A 42 12.40 12.94 -21.93
C ARG A 42 13.38 13.77 -22.71
N VAL A 43 14.48 14.14 -22.06
CA VAL A 43 15.57 14.87 -22.70
C VAL A 43 16.65 13.87 -23.10
N GLU A 44 16.94 13.81 -24.39
CA GLU A 44 18.03 12.98 -24.91
C GLU A 44 19.39 13.61 -24.56
N LYS A 45 20.32 12.82 -24.03
CA LYS A 45 21.66 13.27 -23.73
C LYS A 45 22.48 13.32 -24.99
N PRO A 46 23.15 14.46 -25.29
CA PRO A 46 24.20 14.48 -26.27
C PRO A 46 25.38 13.60 -25.80
N THR A 47 25.98 12.85 -26.72
CA THR A 47 26.94 11.76 -26.48
C THR A 47 28.27 12.12 -25.78
N HIS A 48 28.47 13.36 -25.32
CA HIS A 48 29.73 13.84 -24.75
C HIS A 48 29.61 14.77 -23.54
N HIS A 49 28.63 14.58 -22.65
CA HIS A 49 28.51 15.44 -21.48
C HIS A 49 28.60 14.67 -20.16
N SER A 50 29.80 14.57 -19.60
CA SER A 50 30.05 14.51 -18.17
C SER A 50 30.19 15.94 -17.62
N SER A 51 29.10 16.65 -17.46
CA SER A 51 29.05 18.01 -16.92
C SER A 51 27.81 18.16 -16.06
N GLU A 52 27.78 19.21 -15.23
CA GLU A 52 26.66 19.56 -14.40
C GLU A 52 25.32 19.62 -15.16
N ILE A 53 25.36 19.96 -16.45
CA ILE A 53 24.18 19.95 -17.33
C ILE A 53 23.70 18.51 -17.63
N GLY A 54 24.66 17.57 -17.82
CA GLY A 54 24.31 16.16 -17.99
C GLY A 54 23.60 15.60 -16.75
N GLU A 55 24.09 15.93 -15.56
CA GLU A 55 23.48 15.57 -14.29
C GLU A 55 22.09 16.23 -14.13
N LEU A 56 21.93 17.49 -14.53
CA LEU A 56 20.63 18.16 -14.53
C LEU A 56 19.62 17.48 -15.47
N MET A 57 20.06 17.02 -16.65
CA MET A 57 19.21 16.28 -17.59
C MET A 57 18.80 14.92 -17.01
N ASP A 58 19.69 14.22 -16.29
CA ASP A 58 19.36 12.98 -15.59
C ASP A 58 18.32 13.21 -14.50
N ASN A 59 18.59 14.17 -13.63
CA ASN A 59 17.68 14.51 -12.55
C ASN A 59 16.30 14.93 -13.08
N PHE A 60 16.26 15.63 -14.21
CA PHE A 60 15.01 15.96 -14.88
C PHE A 60 14.28 14.71 -15.40
N ASN A 61 14.99 13.80 -16.07
CA ASN A 61 14.40 12.57 -16.58
C ASN A 61 13.90 11.66 -15.45
N ASP A 62 14.66 11.57 -14.35
CA ASP A 62 14.25 10.82 -13.16
C ASP A 62 12.99 11.42 -12.51
N MET A 63 12.91 12.75 -12.43
CA MET A 63 11.71 13.46 -11.96
C MET A 63 10.52 13.21 -12.90
N ALA A 64 10.73 13.29 -14.21
CA ALA A 64 9.70 13.03 -15.22
C ALA A 64 9.18 11.57 -15.13
N GLN A 65 10.10 10.61 -14.94
CA GLN A 65 9.74 9.20 -14.76
C GLN A 65 8.88 8.98 -13.49
N LYS A 66 9.29 9.58 -12.37
CA LYS A 66 8.52 9.49 -11.12
C LYS A 66 7.15 10.11 -11.25
N LEU A 67 7.03 11.25 -11.96
CA LEU A 67 5.76 11.92 -12.20
C LEU A 67 4.83 11.05 -13.08
N GLU A 68 5.36 10.50 -14.18
CA GLU A 68 4.60 9.61 -15.07
C GLU A 68 4.07 8.40 -14.30
N THR A 69 4.94 7.70 -13.57
CA THR A 69 4.56 6.54 -12.73
C THR A 69 3.53 6.92 -11.67
N SER A 70 3.66 8.11 -11.04
CA SER A 70 2.70 8.59 -10.04
C SER A 70 1.31 8.83 -10.62
N VAL A 71 1.24 9.44 -11.81
CA VAL A 71 -0.04 9.70 -12.50
C VAL A 71 -0.68 8.40 -12.99
N GLU A 72 0.10 7.49 -13.57
CA GLU A 72 -0.39 6.18 -13.99
C GLU A 72 -0.94 5.39 -12.80
N ASN A 73 -0.21 5.33 -11.70
CA ASN A 73 -0.67 4.69 -10.47
C ASN A 73 -1.96 5.32 -9.95
N ALA A 74 -2.07 6.65 -9.97
CA ALA A 74 -3.29 7.34 -9.55
C ALA A 74 -4.50 6.98 -10.42
N HIS A 75 -4.32 6.82 -11.74
CA HIS A 75 -5.39 6.37 -12.63
C HIS A 75 -5.83 4.94 -12.35
N VAL A 76 -4.88 4.02 -12.18
CA VAL A 76 -5.17 2.62 -11.81
C VAL A 76 -5.90 2.56 -10.47
N TRP A 77 -5.44 3.33 -9.50
CA TRP A 77 -6.05 3.43 -8.17
C TRP A 77 -7.49 3.91 -8.24
N ASN A 78 -7.75 5.03 -8.92
CA ASN A 78 -9.09 5.58 -9.05
C ASN A 78 -10.07 4.58 -9.72
N ALA A 79 -9.61 3.86 -10.73
CA ALA A 79 -10.42 2.83 -11.38
C ALA A 79 -10.71 1.65 -10.43
N ALA A 80 -9.72 1.18 -9.69
CA ALA A 80 -9.86 0.11 -8.70
C ALA A 80 -10.80 0.52 -7.55
N ILE A 81 -10.63 1.72 -6.98
CA ILE A 81 -11.50 2.29 -5.94
C ILE A 81 -12.96 2.34 -6.43
N ALA A 82 -13.18 2.88 -7.64
CA ALA A 82 -14.53 2.98 -8.21
C ALA A 82 -15.17 1.59 -8.38
N HIS A 83 -14.40 0.58 -8.76
CA HIS A 83 -14.87 -0.80 -8.90
C HIS A 83 -15.23 -1.42 -7.53
N GLU A 84 -14.32 -1.32 -6.56
CA GLU A 84 -14.52 -1.88 -5.22
C GLU A 84 -15.64 -1.21 -4.43
N LEU A 85 -15.92 0.08 -4.66
CA LEU A 85 -17.07 0.78 -4.09
C LEU A 85 -18.38 0.43 -4.79
N ARG A 86 -18.37 0.29 -6.12
CA ARG A 86 -19.59 0.03 -6.90
C ARG A 86 -20.23 -1.30 -6.55
N THR A 87 -19.44 -2.34 -6.36
CA THR A 87 -19.93 -3.70 -6.09
C THR A 87 -20.80 -3.75 -4.82
N PRO A 88 -20.34 -3.34 -3.63
CA PRO A 88 -21.15 -3.37 -2.40
C PRO A 88 -22.36 -2.45 -2.48
N VAL A 89 -22.24 -1.27 -3.11
CA VAL A 89 -23.36 -0.33 -3.30
C VAL A 89 -24.44 -0.96 -4.17
N THR A 90 -24.08 -1.61 -5.28
CA THR A 90 -25.04 -2.28 -6.16
C THR A 90 -25.76 -3.43 -5.44
N ILE A 91 -25.04 -4.21 -4.60
CA ILE A 91 -25.65 -5.28 -3.81
C ILE A 91 -26.63 -4.70 -2.79
N LEU A 92 -26.25 -3.63 -2.07
CA LEU A 92 -27.12 -2.95 -1.10
C LEU A 92 -28.38 -2.42 -1.79
N GLN A 93 -28.23 -1.72 -2.91
CA GLN A 93 -29.35 -1.19 -3.68
C GLN A 93 -30.29 -2.30 -4.16
N GLY A 94 -29.76 -3.39 -4.71
CA GLY A 94 -30.56 -4.50 -5.18
C GLY A 94 -31.34 -5.20 -4.05
N ARG A 95 -30.73 -5.38 -2.88
CA ARG A 95 -31.40 -5.98 -1.73
C ARG A 95 -32.48 -5.08 -1.14
N LEU A 96 -32.18 -3.78 -1.00
CA LEU A 96 -33.14 -2.79 -0.52
C LEU A 96 -34.31 -2.65 -1.49
N GLN A 97 -34.05 -2.61 -2.79
CA GLN A 97 -35.10 -2.57 -3.82
C GLN A 97 -35.97 -3.83 -3.77
N GLY A 98 -35.37 -5.01 -3.61
CA GLY A 98 -36.10 -6.27 -3.47
C GLY A 98 -37.00 -6.32 -2.23
N ILE A 99 -36.63 -5.65 -1.12
CA ILE A 99 -37.51 -5.48 0.04
C ILE A 99 -38.69 -4.56 -0.32
N ILE A 100 -38.43 -3.43 -0.97
CA ILE A 100 -39.46 -2.44 -1.38
C ILE A 100 -40.46 -3.08 -2.33
N ASP A 101 -39.99 -3.90 -3.27
CA ASP A 101 -40.83 -4.58 -4.28
C ASP A 101 -41.53 -5.83 -3.71
N GLY A 102 -41.29 -6.18 -2.43
CA GLY A 102 -41.86 -7.36 -1.77
C GLY A 102 -41.30 -8.70 -2.25
N VAL A 103 -40.15 -8.68 -2.94
CA VAL A 103 -39.45 -9.89 -3.43
C VAL A 103 -38.70 -10.60 -2.29
N PHE A 104 -38.15 -9.82 -1.35
CA PHE A 104 -37.46 -10.34 -0.17
C PHE A 104 -38.28 -10.04 1.09
N GLU A 105 -38.42 -11.03 1.97
CA GLU A 105 -38.96 -10.80 3.29
C GLU A 105 -37.97 -9.99 4.14
N ALA A 106 -38.49 -8.97 4.82
CA ALA A 106 -37.73 -8.10 5.71
C ALA A 106 -37.48 -8.82 7.03
N ASP A 107 -36.57 -9.81 7.03
CA ASP A 107 -36.22 -10.59 8.22
C ASP A 107 -34.94 -10.06 8.91
N PRO A 108 -34.67 -10.44 10.17
CA PRO A 108 -33.48 -10.03 10.93
C PRO A 108 -32.16 -10.47 10.25
N ILE A 109 -32.17 -11.61 9.54
CA ILE A 109 -30.97 -12.15 8.87
C ILE A 109 -30.60 -11.26 7.68
N LEU A 110 -31.59 -10.85 6.89
CA LEU A 110 -31.37 -9.94 5.77
C LEU A 110 -30.84 -8.59 6.24
N PHE A 111 -31.40 -8.03 7.32
CA PHE A 111 -30.92 -6.77 7.90
C PHE A 111 -29.48 -6.91 8.46
N LYS A 112 -29.16 -8.01 9.12
CA LYS A 112 -27.78 -8.29 9.58
C LYS A 112 -26.81 -8.36 8.39
N ASN A 113 -27.20 -8.98 7.28
CA ASN A 113 -26.41 -9.04 6.06
C ASN A 113 -26.21 -7.66 5.42
N LEU A 114 -27.24 -6.80 5.43
CA LEU A 114 -27.13 -5.42 4.95
C LEU A 114 -26.19 -4.61 5.84
N LEU A 115 -26.29 -4.76 7.16
CA LEU A 115 -25.39 -4.08 8.10
C LEU A 115 -23.92 -4.49 7.90
N ASN A 116 -23.65 -5.79 7.78
CA ASN A 116 -22.31 -6.30 7.48
C ASN A 116 -21.74 -5.70 6.19
N GLN A 117 -22.61 -5.47 5.18
CA GLN A 117 -22.20 -4.86 3.92
C GLN A 117 -21.86 -3.38 4.08
N VAL A 118 -22.61 -2.64 4.92
CA VAL A 118 -22.33 -1.24 5.27
C VAL A 118 -21.02 -1.13 6.07
N GLU A 119 -20.81 -2.01 7.03
CA GLU A 119 -19.57 -2.08 7.81
C GLU A 119 -18.36 -2.37 6.92
N GLY A 120 -18.48 -3.31 5.98
CA GLY A 120 -17.44 -3.58 4.98
C GLY A 120 -17.10 -2.35 4.12
N LEU A 121 -18.12 -1.60 3.72
CA LEU A 121 -17.93 -0.35 2.97
C LEU A 121 -17.25 0.73 3.84
N SER A 122 -17.62 0.85 5.11
CA SER A 122 -17.00 1.79 6.04
C SER A 122 -15.52 1.47 6.27
N ASN A 123 -15.18 0.18 6.40
CA ASN A 123 -13.80 -0.26 6.53
C ASN A 123 -12.99 0.04 5.26
N LEU A 124 -13.56 -0.19 4.07
CA LEU A 124 -12.91 0.17 2.79
C LEU A 124 -12.61 1.67 2.72
N VAL A 125 -13.54 2.53 3.12
CA VAL A 125 -13.33 3.99 3.13
C VAL A 125 -12.23 4.39 4.11
N GLU A 126 -12.16 3.77 5.32
CA GLU A 126 -11.10 4.09 6.29
C GLU A 126 -9.72 3.57 5.83
N ASP A 127 -9.66 2.42 5.14
CA ASP A 127 -8.44 1.91 4.53
C ASP A 127 -7.92 2.87 3.45
N LEU A 128 -8.80 3.33 2.56
CA LEU A 128 -8.48 4.32 1.52
C LEU A 128 -8.00 5.64 2.14
N ARG A 129 -8.68 6.10 3.19
CA ARG A 129 -8.28 7.30 3.92
C ARG A 129 -6.88 7.16 4.52
N THR A 130 -6.59 6.02 5.15
CA THR A 130 -5.29 5.73 5.75
C THR A 130 -4.18 5.76 4.71
N LEU A 131 -4.38 5.10 3.56
CA LEU A 131 -3.43 5.09 2.46
C LEU A 131 -3.24 6.49 1.87
N SER A 132 -4.32 7.25 1.66
CA SER A 132 -4.24 8.63 1.17
C SER A 132 -3.45 9.55 2.11
N LEU A 133 -3.67 9.44 3.43
CA LEU A 133 -2.91 10.22 4.42
C LEU A 133 -1.43 9.83 4.43
N PHE A 134 -1.12 8.54 4.26
CA PHE A 134 0.24 8.06 4.20
C PHE A 134 0.97 8.57 2.95
N GLU A 135 0.38 8.45 1.78
CA GLU A 135 0.97 8.93 0.51
C GLU A 135 1.24 10.43 0.52
N ASN A 136 0.34 11.22 1.10
CA ASN A 136 0.50 12.66 1.24
C ASN A 136 1.39 13.06 2.43
N GLN A 137 2.05 12.11 3.11
CA GLN A 137 2.88 12.36 4.30
C GLN A 137 2.14 13.10 5.43
N GLN A 138 0.83 12.93 5.50
CA GLN A 138 -0.06 13.55 6.49
C GLN A 138 -0.50 12.59 7.59
N LEU A 139 -0.10 11.31 7.52
CA LEU A 139 -0.40 10.32 8.55
C LEU A 139 0.41 10.63 9.81
N ARG A 140 -0.26 11.19 10.80
CA ARG A 140 0.34 11.48 12.11
C ARG A 140 0.01 10.35 13.08
N LEU A 141 1.02 9.90 13.83
CA LEU A 141 0.87 8.90 14.87
C LEU A 141 0.80 9.56 16.23
N ASN A 142 -0.04 9.01 17.10
CA ASN A 142 -0.06 9.32 18.52
C ASN A 142 0.68 8.20 19.26
N LEU A 143 2.00 8.35 19.41
CA LEU A 143 2.84 7.34 20.05
C LEU A 143 2.63 7.35 21.56
N GLU A 144 2.36 6.18 22.12
CA GLU A 144 2.22 5.93 23.54
C GLU A 144 2.74 4.53 23.89
N THR A 145 3.18 4.32 25.13
CA THR A 145 3.56 2.98 25.58
C THR A 145 2.30 2.20 25.93
N ILE A 146 1.96 1.20 25.14
CA ILE A 146 0.79 0.35 25.33
C ILE A 146 1.16 -1.04 25.85
N CYS A 147 0.18 -1.73 26.45
CA CYS A 147 0.23 -3.16 26.71
C CYS A 147 -0.35 -3.91 25.50
N PHE A 148 0.52 -4.49 24.66
CA PHE A 148 0.10 -5.18 23.45
C PHE A 148 -0.88 -6.32 23.74
N ASN A 149 -0.69 -7.05 24.85
CA ASN A 149 -1.54 -8.16 25.22
C ASN A 149 -3.02 -7.75 25.37
N GLU A 150 -3.28 -6.60 26.02
CA GLU A 150 -4.64 -6.08 26.18
C GLU A 150 -5.24 -5.69 24.83
N THR A 151 -4.46 -5.04 23.97
CA THR A 151 -4.87 -4.65 22.63
C THR A 151 -5.17 -5.87 21.76
N ALA A 152 -4.31 -6.90 21.81
CA ALA A 152 -4.51 -8.13 21.06
C ALA A 152 -5.75 -8.89 21.51
N HIS A 153 -5.99 -9.04 22.81
CA HIS A 153 -7.18 -9.69 23.33
C HIS A 153 -8.47 -8.95 22.94
N LYS A 154 -8.47 -7.62 23.01
CA LYS A 154 -9.60 -6.79 22.56
C LYS A 154 -9.94 -7.07 21.09
N VAL A 155 -8.95 -7.07 20.20
CA VAL A 155 -9.16 -7.32 18.78
C VAL A 155 -9.61 -8.76 18.53
N LEU A 156 -9.02 -9.74 19.21
CA LEU A 156 -9.39 -11.14 19.06
C LEU A 156 -10.84 -11.43 19.48
N HIS A 157 -11.32 -10.80 20.53
CA HIS A 157 -12.72 -10.93 20.94
C HIS A 157 -13.69 -10.50 19.82
N MET A 158 -13.32 -9.48 19.02
CA MET A 158 -14.09 -9.06 17.84
C MET A 158 -14.08 -10.11 16.72
N PHE A 159 -13.08 -10.99 16.68
CA PHE A 159 -12.90 -12.01 15.65
C PHE A 159 -13.36 -13.41 16.07
N GLU A 160 -13.84 -13.59 17.29
CA GLU A 160 -14.15 -14.90 17.88
C GLU A 160 -15.05 -15.76 16.96
N GLU A 161 -16.18 -15.21 16.50
CA GLU A 161 -17.11 -15.91 15.58
C GLU A 161 -16.45 -16.28 14.23
N LYS A 162 -15.59 -15.38 13.69
CA LYS A 162 -14.88 -15.62 12.41
C LYS A 162 -13.80 -16.68 12.56
N LEU A 163 -13.07 -16.66 13.67
CA LEU A 163 -12.02 -17.64 14.00
C LEU A 163 -12.60 -19.04 14.22
N GLU A 164 -13.72 -19.12 14.92
CA GLU A 164 -14.43 -20.39 15.08
C GLU A 164 -14.93 -20.95 13.75
N LYS A 165 -15.53 -20.13 12.89
CA LYS A 165 -15.97 -20.55 11.55
C LYS A 165 -14.81 -20.99 10.67
N ALA A 166 -13.64 -20.32 10.78
CA ALA A 166 -12.43 -20.69 10.06
C ALA A 166 -11.70 -21.87 10.71
N GLN A 167 -12.16 -22.36 11.86
CA GLN A 167 -11.53 -23.42 12.65
C GLN A 167 -10.06 -23.11 13.00
N LEU A 168 -9.78 -21.85 13.33
CA LEU A 168 -8.47 -21.37 13.74
C LEU A 168 -8.38 -21.27 15.26
N LYS A 169 -7.39 -21.95 15.84
CA LYS A 169 -7.09 -21.86 17.28
C LYS A 169 -5.95 -20.87 17.51
N VAL A 170 -6.28 -19.75 18.14
CA VAL A 170 -5.26 -18.72 18.45
C VAL A 170 -4.39 -19.15 19.63
N ILE A 171 -3.09 -18.97 19.48
CA ILE A 171 -2.07 -19.20 20.50
C ILE A 171 -1.28 -17.90 20.68
N PHE A 172 -1.16 -17.44 21.93
CA PHE A 172 -0.35 -16.28 22.28
C PHE A 172 1.02 -16.71 22.81
N ASP A 173 2.08 -16.09 22.27
CA ASP A 173 3.47 -16.21 22.73
C ASP A 173 4.04 -14.80 22.89
N ILE A 174 3.65 -14.13 23.97
CA ILE A 174 3.93 -12.70 24.20
C ILE A 174 5.11 -12.57 25.18
N GLU A 175 6.32 -12.48 24.62
CA GLU A 175 7.54 -12.21 25.42
C GLU A 175 7.75 -10.71 25.67
N ALA A 176 7.38 -9.85 24.73
CA ALA A 176 7.50 -8.39 24.82
C ALA A 176 6.13 -7.71 24.86
N PRO A 177 5.49 -7.60 26.04
CA PRO A 177 4.11 -7.11 26.15
C PRO A 177 3.98 -5.59 26.00
N LYS A 178 5.06 -4.82 26.16
CA LYS A 178 5.05 -3.36 26.04
C LYS A 178 5.71 -2.91 24.75
N VAL A 179 5.10 -1.90 24.10
CA VAL A 179 5.61 -1.30 22.86
C VAL A 179 5.24 0.18 22.82
N GLU A 180 6.14 1.03 22.32
CA GLU A 180 5.84 2.43 22.01
C GLU A 180 5.28 2.53 20.59
N CYS A 181 3.98 2.81 20.46
CA CYS A 181 3.28 2.84 19.17
C CYS A 181 1.96 3.61 19.26
N ASP A 182 1.29 3.82 18.14
CA ASP A 182 -0.10 4.29 18.10
C ASP A 182 -1.05 3.09 18.27
N GLN A 183 -1.74 3.03 19.41
CA GLN A 183 -2.62 1.90 19.75
C GLN A 183 -3.67 1.63 18.67
N ARG A 184 -4.31 2.67 18.14
CA ARG A 184 -5.36 2.50 17.11
C ARG A 184 -4.80 1.93 15.83
N ARG A 185 -3.58 2.31 15.47
CA ARG A 185 -2.92 1.81 14.27
C ARG A 185 -2.45 0.36 14.43
N ILE A 186 -2.00 -0.02 15.62
CA ILE A 186 -1.72 -1.43 15.93
C ILE A 186 -3.02 -2.27 15.93
N GLU A 187 -4.12 -1.78 16.47
CA GLU A 187 -5.43 -2.44 16.35
C GLU A 187 -5.80 -2.64 14.86
N GLN A 188 -5.62 -1.63 14.02
CA GLN A 188 -5.89 -1.71 12.58
C GLN A 188 -5.00 -2.75 11.87
N ILE A 189 -3.71 -2.81 12.21
CA ILE A 189 -2.79 -3.82 11.71
C ILE A 189 -3.25 -5.23 12.09
N LEU A 190 -3.60 -5.44 13.38
CA LEU A 190 -4.09 -6.73 13.86
C LEU A 190 -5.38 -7.14 13.15
N ILE A 191 -6.33 -6.23 13.00
CA ILE A 191 -7.60 -6.46 12.28
C ILE A 191 -7.32 -6.93 10.85
N ALA A 192 -6.44 -6.24 10.13
CA ALA A 192 -6.13 -6.59 8.74
C ALA A 192 -5.46 -7.96 8.62
N LEU A 193 -4.52 -8.30 9.51
CA LEU A 193 -3.82 -9.59 9.49
C LEU A 193 -4.71 -10.74 9.96
N LEU A 194 -5.56 -10.53 10.97
CA LEU A 194 -6.53 -11.54 11.40
C LEU A 194 -7.62 -11.79 10.34
N ASP A 195 -8.12 -10.73 9.68
CA ASP A 195 -9.07 -10.89 8.57
C ASP A 195 -8.43 -11.66 7.41
N ASN A 196 -7.15 -11.41 7.12
CA ASN A 196 -6.38 -12.17 6.14
C ASN A 196 -6.26 -13.65 6.55
N ALA A 197 -5.89 -13.95 7.78
CA ALA A 197 -5.78 -15.31 8.28
C ALA A 197 -7.14 -16.05 8.24
N THR A 198 -8.23 -15.41 8.68
CA THR A 198 -9.57 -16.05 8.64
C THR A 198 -10.09 -16.35 7.23
N ARG A 199 -9.52 -15.71 6.19
CA ARG A 199 -9.90 -15.92 4.79
C ARG A 199 -9.03 -16.93 4.07
N TYR A 200 -7.74 -16.99 4.40
CA TYR A 200 -6.74 -17.68 3.58
C TYR A 200 -5.97 -18.78 4.30
N ALA A 201 -5.94 -18.77 5.65
CA ALA A 201 -5.29 -19.83 6.39
C ALA A 201 -6.06 -21.16 6.27
N ASN A 202 -5.33 -22.25 6.34
CA ASN A 202 -5.95 -23.56 6.56
C ASN A 202 -6.45 -23.66 8.00
N GLN A 203 -7.33 -24.63 8.25
CA GLN A 203 -7.74 -24.99 9.61
C GLN A 203 -6.52 -25.40 10.44
N GLY A 204 -6.40 -24.89 11.67
CA GLY A 204 -5.26 -25.20 12.52
C GLY A 204 -4.92 -24.11 13.51
N LYS A 205 -3.64 -23.80 13.64
CA LYS A 205 -3.14 -22.83 14.60
C LYS A 205 -2.90 -21.48 13.96
N LEU A 206 -3.23 -20.44 14.72
CA LEU A 206 -2.84 -19.07 14.43
C LEU A 206 -2.01 -18.56 15.62
N ILE A 207 -0.71 -18.35 15.41
CA ILE A 207 0.20 -17.97 16.48
C ILE A 207 0.43 -16.46 16.40
N VAL A 208 0.20 -15.76 17.49
CA VAL A 208 0.51 -14.34 17.65
C VAL A 208 1.63 -14.23 18.66
N SER A 209 2.81 -13.84 18.22
CA SER A 209 3.99 -13.73 19.09
C SER A 209 4.60 -12.34 19.06
N THR A 210 5.17 -11.93 20.19
CA THR A 210 5.97 -10.71 20.28
C THR A 210 7.28 -10.96 21.00
N ARG A 211 8.35 -10.33 20.51
CA ARG A 211 9.66 -10.37 21.14
C ARG A 211 10.42 -9.06 20.96
N GLN A 212 11.42 -8.83 21.80
CA GLN A 212 12.35 -7.72 21.65
C GLN A 212 13.62 -8.21 20.96
N GLU A 213 13.95 -7.64 19.82
CA GLU A 213 15.21 -7.88 19.11
C GLU A 213 16.03 -6.59 19.06
N GLN A 214 17.13 -6.54 19.81
CA GLN A 214 17.99 -5.35 19.89
C GLN A 214 17.19 -4.07 20.22
N THR A 215 17.00 -3.19 19.24
CA THR A 215 16.30 -1.90 19.35
C THR A 215 14.92 -1.95 18.69
N SER A 216 14.40 -3.12 18.36
CA SER A 216 13.13 -3.26 17.67
C SER A 216 12.19 -4.20 18.41
N TRP A 217 10.93 -3.81 18.50
CA TRP A 217 9.86 -4.70 18.91
C TRP A 217 9.35 -5.46 17.68
N ILE A 218 9.26 -6.76 17.80
CA ILE A 218 8.84 -7.66 16.72
C ILE A 218 7.47 -8.23 17.05
N LEU A 219 6.55 -8.14 16.08
CA LEU A 219 5.28 -8.85 16.09
C LEU A 219 5.27 -9.86 14.93
N GLU A 220 4.97 -11.11 15.22
CA GLU A 220 4.74 -12.13 14.20
C GLU A 220 3.33 -12.70 14.32
N ILE A 221 2.69 -12.85 13.16
CA ILE A 221 1.44 -13.58 13.02
C ILE A 221 1.70 -14.71 12.05
N GLU A 222 1.62 -15.94 12.57
CA GLU A 222 1.92 -17.17 11.85
C GLU A 222 0.66 -18.01 11.70
N ASP A 223 0.39 -18.46 10.48
CA ASP A 223 -0.73 -19.34 10.14
C ASP A 223 -0.27 -20.55 9.31
N GLU A 224 -1.09 -21.61 9.31
CA GLU A 224 -0.88 -22.82 8.53
C GLU A 224 -1.51 -22.70 7.11
N GLY A 225 -1.41 -21.54 6.49
CA GLY A 225 -1.96 -21.29 5.15
C GLY A 225 -1.14 -21.92 4.02
N PRO A 226 -1.66 -21.88 2.79
CA PRO A 226 -0.97 -22.47 1.62
C PRO A 226 0.32 -21.74 1.26
N GLY A 227 0.58 -20.60 1.90
CA GLY A 227 1.72 -19.75 1.61
C GLY A 227 1.58 -18.99 0.29
N ILE A 228 2.54 -18.10 0.04
CA ILE A 228 2.58 -17.25 -1.14
C ILE A 228 3.87 -17.57 -1.91
N SER A 229 3.74 -17.84 -3.21
CA SER A 229 4.88 -18.12 -4.06
C SER A 229 5.87 -16.97 -4.11
N ALA A 230 7.16 -17.26 -4.35
CA ALA A 230 8.21 -16.24 -4.37
C ALA A 230 7.96 -15.15 -5.44
N GLU A 231 7.28 -15.49 -6.51
CA GLU A 231 6.91 -14.61 -7.62
C GLU A 231 5.99 -13.48 -7.16
N HIS A 232 5.01 -13.79 -6.30
CA HIS A 232 3.99 -12.84 -5.84
C HIS A 232 4.35 -12.06 -4.56
N ARG A 233 5.46 -12.43 -3.89
CA ARG A 233 5.84 -11.77 -2.63
C ARG A 233 6.12 -10.28 -2.77
N LYS A 234 6.66 -9.87 -3.92
CA LYS A 234 6.98 -8.45 -4.19
C LYS A 234 5.73 -7.58 -4.31
N ASP A 235 4.63 -8.18 -4.78
CA ASP A 235 3.38 -7.47 -5.05
C ASP A 235 2.38 -7.58 -3.90
N LEU A 236 2.70 -8.41 -2.89
CA LEU A 236 1.79 -8.73 -1.79
C LEU A 236 1.24 -7.50 -1.05
N PHE A 237 2.07 -6.48 -0.90
CA PHE A 237 1.72 -5.24 -0.22
C PHE A 237 1.22 -4.14 -1.18
N ASN A 238 1.15 -4.41 -2.49
CA ASN A 238 0.60 -3.46 -3.44
C ASN A 238 -0.92 -3.35 -3.24
N PRO A 239 -1.48 -2.13 -3.24
CA PRO A 239 -2.92 -1.95 -3.12
C PRO A 239 -3.69 -2.70 -4.21
N PHE A 240 -4.83 -3.29 -3.83
CA PHE A 240 -5.71 -4.10 -4.69
C PHE A 240 -5.08 -5.38 -5.26
N PHE A 241 -3.86 -5.73 -4.83
CA PHE A 241 -3.26 -6.99 -5.25
C PHE A 241 -4.01 -8.18 -4.65
N ARG A 242 -4.30 -9.18 -5.49
CA ARG A 242 -4.96 -10.44 -5.11
C ARG A 242 -4.40 -11.57 -5.95
N LEU A 243 -4.12 -12.71 -5.31
CA LEU A 243 -3.75 -13.93 -6.02
C LEU A 243 -4.92 -14.41 -6.88
N GLU A 244 -4.64 -15.00 -8.06
CA GLU A 244 -5.68 -15.46 -8.99
C GLU A 244 -6.65 -16.48 -8.36
N GLN A 245 -6.15 -17.36 -7.50
CA GLN A 245 -6.97 -18.33 -6.77
C GLN A 245 -7.94 -17.69 -5.77
N SER A 246 -7.65 -16.47 -5.27
CA SER A 246 -8.50 -15.73 -4.36
C SER A 246 -9.52 -14.80 -5.07
N ARG A 247 -9.51 -14.77 -6.40
CA ARG A 247 -10.49 -14.01 -7.21
C ARG A 247 -11.90 -14.60 -7.16
N ASN A 248 -12.07 -15.80 -6.60
CA ASN A 248 -13.40 -16.31 -6.29
C ASN A 248 -14.12 -15.33 -5.37
N LYS A 249 -15.23 -14.76 -5.84
CA LYS A 249 -16.03 -13.73 -5.14
C LYS A 249 -16.54 -14.16 -3.76
N GLU A 250 -16.53 -15.45 -3.46
CA GLU A 250 -16.98 -16.02 -2.19
C GLU A 250 -16.02 -15.75 -1.01
N LEU A 251 -14.70 -15.62 -1.26
CA LEU A 251 -13.72 -15.36 -0.21
C LEU A 251 -13.63 -13.87 0.16
N GLY A 252 -14.16 -12.97 -0.67
CA GLY A 252 -14.23 -11.53 -0.39
C GLY A 252 -12.84 -10.90 -0.18
N GLY A 253 -12.79 -9.58 0.04
CA GLY A 253 -11.57 -8.85 0.33
C GLY A 253 -11.23 -7.83 -0.75
N THR A 254 -10.88 -6.62 -0.30
CA THR A 254 -10.60 -5.47 -1.17
C THR A 254 -9.18 -5.47 -1.73
N GLY A 255 -8.29 -6.29 -1.18
CA GLY A 255 -6.85 -6.25 -1.50
C GLY A 255 -6.13 -5.02 -0.91
N LEU A 256 -6.77 -4.27 -0.01
CA LEU A 256 -6.17 -3.10 0.65
C LEU A 256 -5.53 -3.43 2.00
N GLY A 257 -5.98 -4.46 2.71
CA GLY A 257 -5.56 -4.71 4.09
C GLY A 257 -4.05 -4.78 4.27
N LEU A 258 -3.33 -5.51 3.42
CA LEU A 258 -1.86 -5.64 3.53
C LEU A 258 -1.12 -4.36 3.13
N SER A 259 -1.62 -3.58 2.18
CA SER A 259 -1.04 -2.26 1.86
C SER A 259 -1.25 -1.25 3.00
N VAL A 260 -2.39 -1.31 3.69
CA VAL A 260 -2.62 -0.53 4.92
C VAL A 260 -1.66 -0.95 6.03
N VAL A 261 -1.45 -2.26 6.23
CA VAL A 261 -0.45 -2.76 7.19
C VAL A 261 0.93 -2.17 6.87
N GLN A 262 1.38 -2.24 5.61
CA GLN A 262 2.67 -1.69 5.20
C GLN A 262 2.76 -0.18 5.47
N ALA A 263 1.75 0.58 5.07
CA ALA A 263 1.70 2.04 5.29
C ALA A 263 1.80 2.41 6.78
N LEU A 264 1.05 1.70 7.64
CA LEU A 264 1.06 1.93 9.08
C LEU A 264 2.39 1.55 9.72
N VAL A 265 2.99 0.45 9.30
CA VAL A 265 4.31 0.00 9.79
C VAL A 265 5.41 0.97 9.38
N ILE A 266 5.42 1.43 8.12
CA ILE A 266 6.37 2.45 7.64
C ILE A 266 6.18 3.78 8.39
N ALA A 267 4.94 4.17 8.69
CA ALA A 267 4.67 5.37 9.50
C ALA A 267 5.28 5.26 10.90
N HIS A 268 5.34 4.07 11.51
CA HIS A 268 6.06 3.77 12.75
C HIS A 268 7.59 3.64 12.55
N LYS A 269 8.12 3.97 11.36
CA LYS A 269 9.53 3.77 10.97
C LYS A 269 9.96 2.29 11.01
N GLY A 270 9.00 1.39 10.93
CA GLY A 270 9.19 -0.05 10.97
C GLY A 270 9.29 -0.68 9.58
N GLN A 271 9.37 -1.99 9.58
CA GLN A 271 9.39 -2.83 8.38
C GLN A 271 8.41 -3.98 8.54
N VAL A 272 7.74 -4.36 7.45
CA VAL A 272 6.89 -5.56 7.38
C VAL A 272 7.44 -6.50 6.32
N ASP A 273 7.56 -7.77 6.69
CA ASP A 273 8.02 -8.84 5.81
C ASP A 273 7.05 -10.01 5.81
N TYR A 274 7.01 -10.72 4.69
CA TYR A 274 6.33 -12.00 4.58
C TYR A 274 7.35 -13.12 4.42
N LEU A 275 7.27 -14.10 5.32
CA LEU A 275 8.13 -15.28 5.33
C LEU A 275 7.25 -16.52 5.09
N ASN A 276 7.79 -17.48 4.35
CA ASN A 276 7.18 -18.80 4.20
C ASN A 276 8.20 -19.83 4.66
N GLN A 277 7.93 -20.45 5.79
CA GLN A 277 8.81 -21.45 6.40
C GLN A 277 8.01 -22.70 6.75
N HIS A 278 8.48 -23.88 6.33
CA HIS A 278 7.89 -25.19 6.67
C HIS A 278 6.36 -25.29 6.44
N SER A 279 5.85 -24.68 5.37
CA SER A 279 4.41 -24.57 5.05
C SER A 279 3.62 -23.67 5.99
N HIS A 280 4.28 -22.75 6.69
CA HIS A 280 3.64 -21.72 7.49
C HIS A 280 3.83 -20.35 6.84
N SER A 281 2.78 -19.56 6.82
CA SER A 281 2.77 -18.16 6.41
C SER A 281 3.05 -17.29 7.62
N ILE A 282 4.08 -16.46 7.58
CA ILE A 282 4.46 -15.60 8.69
C ILE A 282 4.49 -14.15 8.21
N PHE A 283 3.68 -13.30 8.80
CA PHE A 283 3.80 -11.85 8.68
C PHE A 283 4.60 -11.33 9.87
N ARG A 284 5.80 -10.81 9.58
CA ARG A 284 6.70 -10.23 10.58
C ARG A 284 6.68 -8.71 10.46
N ILE A 285 6.42 -8.04 11.57
CA ILE A 285 6.45 -6.59 11.72
C ILE A 285 7.53 -6.23 12.71
N SER A 286 8.40 -5.30 12.33
CA SER A 286 9.48 -4.77 13.16
C SER A 286 9.26 -3.28 13.38
N ILE A 287 9.14 -2.82 14.63
CA ILE A 287 8.98 -1.41 15.00
C ILE A 287 10.16 -1.00 15.89
N PRO A 288 10.98 0.00 15.48
CA PRO A 288 12.04 0.56 16.31
C PRO A 288 11.49 1.13 17.62
N GLN A 289 12.23 0.91 18.72
CA GLN A 289 11.89 1.37 20.06
C GLN A 289 12.93 2.34 20.61
#